data_114e204031aec9e2b968eb161cad8db5
#
_entry.id   114e204031aec9e2b968eb161cad8db5
#
_cell.length_a   1.000
_cell.length_b   1.000
_cell.length_c   1.000
_cell.angle_alpha   90.00
_cell.angle_beta   90.00
_cell.angle_gamma   90.00
#
_symmetry.space_group_name_H-M   'P 1'
#
loop_
_entity.id
_entity.type
_entity.pdbx_description
1 polymer ?
#
loop_
_entity_poly.entity_id
_entity_poly.type
_entity_poly.pdbx_seq_one_letter_code
_entity_poly.pdbx_strand_id
1 'polypeptide(L)'
;MEEKTLVEGKFSKTNVLAITSAVIALITLLYSIWWDSRIHSMGVSYYHECIQYYAPFLYFGIPMLILTAVFYFWMSNCSLTVTNKRVYGQAAFGKRVDLPFDMISATATGGFNSISVATSSGKISFWLLNNRNDVFDVISNLLIERQSKEKTITNTTIKQEIPQSNADELKKYKELLDMGVISQEEFDAKKKQLLNL
;
A
#
# COMPACT_ATOMS: atom_id res chain seq x y z
N MET A 1 -19.56 -12.81 -11.15
CA MET A 1 -19.46 -11.33 -11.02
C MET A 1 -18.39 -10.84 -11.97
N GLU A 2 -18.74 -9.87 -12.80
CA GLU A 2 -17.83 -9.22 -13.75
C GLU A 2 -16.78 -8.39 -13.01
N GLU A 3 -15.55 -8.33 -13.52
CA GLU A 3 -14.48 -7.54 -12.93
C GLU A 3 -14.68 -6.08 -13.34
N LYS A 4 -14.84 -5.20 -12.33
CA LYS A 4 -15.07 -3.77 -12.53
C LYS A 4 -13.93 -2.95 -11.91
N THR A 5 -13.36 -2.02 -12.67
CA THR A 5 -12.39 -1.05 -12.15
C THR A 5 -13.10 -0.07 -11.22
N LEU A 6 -12.57 0.11 -10.03
CA LEU A 6 -13.10 1.00 -8.99
C LEU A 6 -12.31 2.30 -8.92
N VAL A 7 -10.98 2.22 -8.96
CA VAL A 7 -10.11 3.39 -8.94
C VAL A 7 -8.81 3.11 -9.67
N GLU A 8 -8.28 4.14 -10.33
CA GLU A 8 -6.96 4.13 -10.94
C GLU A 8 -6.03 5.09 -10.20
N GLY A 9 -4.81 4.64 -9.92
CA GLY A 9 -3.78 5.46 -9.30
C GLY A 9 -3.26 6.51 -10.28
N LYS A 10 -3.34 7.77 -9.88
CA LYS A 10 -2.79 8.89 -10.65
C LYS A 10 -1.41 9.24 -10.11
N PHE A 11 -0.35 8.91 -10.85
CA PHE A 11 1.02 9.19 -10.44
C PHE A 11 1.43 10.61 -10.80
N SER A 12 2.17 11.27 -9.89
CA SER A 12 2.75 12.59 -10.14
C SER A 12 3.94 12.46 -11.08
N LYS A 13 3.81 12.95 -12.30
CA LYS A 13 4.91 13.03 -13.28
C LYS A 13 5.84 14.22 -13.01
N THR A 14 5.29 15.31 -12.46
CA THR A 14 6.03 16.51 -12.05
C THR A 14 6.16 16.50 -10.54
N ASN A 15 7.25 15.99 -10.03
CA ASN A 15 7.52 15.99 -8.60
C ASN A 15 8.55 17.06 -8.22
N VAL A 16 8.62 17.35 -6.94
CA VAL A 16 9.56 18.32 -6.37
C VAL A 16 11.01 17.99 -6.77
N LEU A 17 11.35 16.71 -6.88
CA LEU A 17 12.69 16.26 -7.25
C LEU A 17 13.04 16.64 -8.70
N ALA A 18 12.12 16.52 -9.66
CA ALA A 18 12.32 16.93 -11.04
C ALA A 18 12.49 18.45 -11.15
N ILE A 19 11.67 19.20 -10.40
CA ILE A 19 11.76 20.66 -10.39
C ILE A 19 13.07 21.12 -9.75
N THR A 20 13.45 20.57 -8.60
CA THR A 20 14.70 20.96 -7.91
C THR A 20 15.94 20.63 -8.74
N SER A 21 15.99 19.47 -9.40
CA SER A 21 17.11 19.11 -10.25
C SER A 21 17.22 20.00 -11.49
N ALA A 22 16.09 20.38 -12.11
CA ALA A 22 16.06 21.33 -13.21
C ALA A 22 16.55 22.73 -12.77
N VAL A 23 16.14 23.19 -11.58
CA VAL A 23 16.60 24.47 -11.01
C VAL A 23 18.11 24.45 -10.72
N ILE A 24 18.63 23.36 -10.15
CA ILE A 24 20.07 23.21 -9.90
C ILE A 24 20.86 23.24 -11.20
N ALA A 25 20.39 22.51 -12.23
CA ALA A 25 21.03 22.52 -13.54
C ALA A 25 21.04 23.93 -14.19
N LEU A 26 19.91 24.65 -14.05
CA LEU A 26 19.80 26.01 -14.55
C LEU A 26 20.76 26.97 -13.82
N ILE A 27 20.84 26.89 -12.48
CA ILE A 27 21.74 27.73 -11.66
C ILE A 27 23.20 27.47 -12.04
N THR A 28 23.61 26.20 -12.18
CA THR A 28 24.98 25.84 -12.56
C THR A 28 25.34 26.31 -13.99
N LEU A 29 24.38 26.26 -14.89
CA LEU A 29 24.54 26.78 -16.25
C LEU A 29 24.72 28.32 -16.26
N LEU A 30 23.82 29.03 -15.55
CA LEU A 30 23.88 30.49 -15.43
C LEU A 30 25.17 30.94 -14.76
N TYR A 31 25.62 30.25 -13.72
CA TYR A 31 26.89 30.50 -13.08
C TYR A 31 28.07 30.33 -14.05
N SER A 32 28.09 29.29 -14.87
CA SER A 32 29.13 29.06 -15.86
C SER A 32 29.16 30.16 -16.93
N ILE A 33 28.01 30.62 -17.44
CA ILE A 33 27.87 31.69 -18.40
C ILE A 33 28.33 33.03 -17.81
N TRP A 34 27.91 33.32 -16.56
CA TRP A 34 28.30 34.56 -15.87
C TRP A 34 29.82 34.65 -15.68
N TRP A 35 30.43 33.56 -15.26
CA TRP A 35 31.88 33.47 -15.06
C TRP A 35 32.64 33.60 -16.34
N ASP A 36 32.20 32.97 -17.43
CA ASP A 36 32.73 33.08 -18.77
C ASP A 36 32.76 34.55 -19.27
N SER A 37 31.62 35.24 -19.12
CA SER A 37 31.49 36.66 -19.46
C SER A 37 32.45 37.54 -18.65
N ARG A 38 32.69 37.23 -17.38
CA ARG A 38 33.58 37.98 -16.52
C ARG A 38 35.05 37.87 -16.95
N ILE A 39 35.47 36.68 -17.36
CA ILE A 39 36.84 36.43 -17.80
C ILE A 39 37.11 37.04 -19.16
N HIS A 40 36.16 36.96 -20.04
CA HIS A 40 36.27 37.61 -21.36
C HIS A 40 36.54 39.12 -21.21
N SER A 41 35.95 39.73 -20.20
CA SER A 41 36.17 41.15 -19.88
C SER A 41 37.57 41.44 -19.31
N MET A 42 38.27 40.43 -18.80
CA MET A 42 39.61 40.57 -18.22
C MET A 42 40.76 40.32 -19.21
N GLY A 43 40.47 39.99 -20.47
CA GLY A 43 41.46 39.87 -21.53
C GLY A 43 42.42 38.68 -21.42
N VAL A 44 42.06 37.65 -20.68
CA VAL A 44 42.89 36.46 -20.47
C VAL A 44 42.82 35.50 -21.66
N SER A 45 43.99 34.99 -22.09
CA SER A 45 44.11 34.05 -23.23
C SER A 45 43.48 32.70 -22.89
N TYR A 46 42.53 32.24 -23.69
CA TYR A 46 41.32 31.54 -23.35
C TYR A 46 41.34 30.02 -23.49
N TYR A 47 42.31 29.43 -24.13
CA TYR A 47 42.17 28.06 -24.65
C TYR A 47 42.33 26.90 -23.67
N HIS A 48 43.01 27.11 -22.54
CA HIS A 48 43.24 26.04 -21.58
C HIS A 48 42.28 26.02 -20.38
N GLU A 49 41.57 27.11 -20.12
CA GLU A 49 40.76 27.29 -18.92
C GLU A 49 39.26 27.07 -19.13
N CYS A 50 38.78 27.00 -20.39
CA CYS A 50 37.34 26.83 -20.69
C CYS A 50 36.70 25.63 -19.97
N ILE A 51 37.40 24.51 -19.85
CA ILE A 51 36.89 23.30 -19.19
C ILE A 51 36.65 23.55 -17.73
N GLN A 52 37.50 24.34 -17.05
CA GLN A 52 37.33 24.63 -15.64
C GLN A 52 36.08 25.45 -15.30
N TYR A 53 35.66 26.34 -16.19
CA TYR A 53 34.50 27.20 -15.97
C TYR A 53 33.17 26.50 -16.20
N TYR A 54 33.13 25.57 -17.15
CA TYR A 54 31.98 24.72 -17.39
C TYR A 54 31.98 23.47 -16.52
N ALA A 55 33.05 23.24 -15.73
CA ALA A 55 33.18 22.11 -14.84
C ALA A 55 31.97 21.96 -13.89
N PRO A 56 31.45 23.00 -13.22
CA PRO A 56 30.29 22.85 -12.37
C PRO A 56 29.05 22.36 -13.11
N PHE A 57 28.81 22.86 -14.33
CA PHE A 57 27.68 22.40 -15.14
C PHE A 57 27.90 20.99 -15.67
N LEU A 58 29.11 20.64 -16.11
CA LEU A 58 29.47 19.33 -16.63
C LEU A 58 29.37 18.26 -15.51
N TYR A 59 29.91 18.56 -14.30
CA TYR A 59 29.96 17.58 -13.21
C TYR A 59 28.67 17.50 -12.37
N PHE A 60 27.89 18.57 -12.29
CA PHE A 60 26.67 18.61 -11.49
C PHE A 60 25.41 18.80 -12.33
N GLY A 61 25.43 19.70 -13.30
CA GLY A 61 24.24 20.03 -14.10
C GLY A 61 23.83 18.88 -15.02
N ILE A 62 24.73 18.35 -15.80
CA ILE A 62 24.44 17.27 -16.76
C ILE A 62 24.03 15.97 -16.05
N PRO A 63 24.75 15.47 -15.04
CA PRO A 63 24.33 14.28 -14.29
C PRO A 63 22.96 14.46 -13.64
N MET A 64 22.65 15.65 -13.13
CA MET A 64 21.34 15.95 -12.55
C MET A 64 20.21 15.91 -13.59
N LEU A 65 20.45 16.44 -14.80
CA LEU A 65 19.49 16.35 -15.91
C LEU A 65 19.26 14.91 -16.35
N ILE A 66 20.32 14.11 -16.45
CA ILE A 66 20.22 12.69 -16.77
C ILE A 66 19.41 11.95 -15.71
N LEU A 67 19.72 12.18 -14.43
CA LEU A 67 18.99 11.56 -13.31
C LEU A 67 17.51 11.93 -13.34
N THR A 68 17.18 13.18 -13.65
CA THR A 68 15.79 13.65 -13.80
C THR A 68 15.09 12.94 -14.95
N ALA A 69 15.75 12.81 -16.10
CA ALA A 69 15.21 12.14 -17.28
C ALA A 69 14.94 10.65 -16.99
N VAL A 70 15.89 9.97 -16.36
CA VAL A 70 15.74 8.56 -15.94
C VAL A 70 14.59 8.40 -14.97
N PHE A 71 14.51 9.29 -13.98
CA PHE A 71 13.44 9.26 -12.99
C PHE A 71 12.07 9.53 -13.61
N TYR A 72 11.97 10.50 -14.53
CA TYR A 72 10.73 10.80 -15.25
C TYR A 72 10.27 9.61 -16.11
N PHE A 73 11.18 9.01 -16.87
CA PHE A 73 10.90 7.83 -17.67
C PHE A 73 10.44 6.65 -16.79
N TRP A 74 11.10 6.46 -15.65
CA TRP A 74 10.75 5.42 -14.71
C TRP A 74 9.37 5.63 -14.08
N MET A 75 9.03 6.85 -13.68
CA MET A 75 7.70 7.19 -13.13
C MET A 75 6.60 7.09 -14.18
N SER A 76 6.88 7.34 -15.45
CA SER A 76 5.87 7.24 -16.50
C SER A 76 5.35 5.82 -16.73
N ASN A 77 6.12 4.83 -16.31
CA ASN A 77 5.77 3.41 -16.41
C ASN A 77 5.02 2.86 -15.17
N CYS A 78 4.88 3.67 -14.12
CA CYS A 78 4.12 3.25 -12.94
C CYS A 78 2.61 3.31 -13.22
N SER A 79 1.91 2.27 -12.86
CA SER A 79 0.45 2.18 -12.96
C SER A 79 -0.10 1.44 -11.74
N LEU A 80 -1.31 1.76 -11.35
CA LEU A 80 -2.03 1.09 -10.29
C LEU A 80 -3.51 1.09 -10.64
N THR A 81 -4.11 -0.06 -10.66
CA THR A 81 -5.54 -0.23 -10.89
C THR A 81 -6.13 -1.12 -9.82
N VAL A 82 -7.17 -0.65 -9.19
CA VAL A 82 -7.92 -1.38 -8.16
C VAL A 82 -9.26 -1.78 -8.74
N THR A 83 -9.55 -3.07 -8.74
CA THR A 83 -10.83 -3.62 -9.15
C THR A 83 -11.58 -4.18 -7.95
N ASN A 84 -12.77 -4.72 -8.19
CA ASN A 84 -13.54 -5.41 -7.15
C ASN A 84 -12.97 -6.80 -6.75
N LYS A 85 -11.92 -7.31 -7.45
CA LYS A 85 -11.34 -8.64 -7.22
C LYS A 85 -9.87 -8.60 -6.86
N ARG A 86 -9.11 -7.64 -7.39
CA ARG A 86 -7.65 -7.56 -7.25
C ARG A 86 -7.11 -6.15 -7.38
N VAL A 87 -5.86 -6.00 -6.97
CA VAL A 87 -5.05 -4.82 -7.18
C VAL A 87 -3.93 -5.18 -8.15
N TYR A 88 -3.86 -4.54 -9.31
CA TYR A 88 -2.82 -4.82 -10.28
C TYR A 88 -2.19 -3.55 -10.84
N GLY A 89 -1.00 -3.69 -11.39
CA GLY A 89 -0.27 -2.57 -11.99
C GLY A 89 1.22 -2.79 -12.03
N GLN A 90 1.95 -1.71 -12.18
CA GLN A 90 3.39 -1.69 -12.18
C GLN A 90 3.90 -0.77 -11.09
N ALA A 91 4.54 -1.37 -10.08
CA ALA A 91 5.17 -0.65 -8.99
C ALA A 91 6.52 -0.08 -9.39
N ALA A 92 7.15 0.64 -8.48
CA ALA A 92 8.52 1.12 -8.61
C ALA A 92 9.48 0.01 -9.07
N PHE A 93 10.50 0.39 -9.86
CA PHE A 93 11.49 -0.52 -10.47
C PHE A 93 10.93 -1.54 -11.47
N GLY A 94 9.77 -1.23 -12.08
CA GLY A 94 9.21 -2.08 -13.13
C GLY A 94 8.60 -3.38 -12.65
N LYS A 95 8.46 -3.58 -11.33
CA LYS A 95 7.86 -4.77 -10.76
C LYS A 95 6.37 -4.80 -11.07
N ARG A 96 5.96 -5.77 -11.87
CA ARG A 96 4.53 -6.02 -12.12
C ARG A 96 3.90 -6.65 -10.89
N VAL A 97 2.72 -6.18 -10.57
CA VAL A 97 1.95 -6.58 -9.40
C VAL A 97 0.57 -7.01 -9.86
N ASP A 98 0.15 -8.17 -9.42
CA ASP A 98 -1.22 -8.65 -9.57
C ASP A 98 -1.58 -9.38 -8.27
N LEU A 99 -2.36 -8.71 -7.43
CA LEU A 99 -2.67 -9.13 -6.08
C LEU A 99 -4.18 -9.32 -5.93
N PRO A 100 -4.66 -10.56 -5.94
CA PRO A 100 -6.02 -10.85 -5.48
C PRO A 100 -6.21 -10.34 -4.04
N PHE A 101 -7.40 -9.84 -3.72
CA PHE A 101 -7.69 -9.35 -2.38
C PHE A 101 -7.47 -10.39 -1.27
N ASP A 102 -7.52 -11.68 -1.61
CA ASP A 102 -7.25 -12.81 -0.69
C ASP A 102 -5.82 -12.80 -0.15
N MET A 103 -4.89 -12.24 -0.91
CA MET A 103 -3.48 -12.15 -0.52
C MET A 103 -3.14 -10.86 0.22
N ILE A 104 -4.07 -9.90 0.28
CA ILE A 104 -3.84 -8.61 0.91
C ILE A 104 -4.22 -8.69 2.38
N SER A 105 -3.23 -8.52 3.26
CA SER A 105 -3.42 -8.54 4.71
C SER A 105 -3.75 -7.18 5.29
N ALA A 106 -3.11 -6.13 4.76
CA ALA A 106 -3.29 -4.76 5.23
C ALA A 106 -2.84 -3.74 4.19
N THR A 107 -3.34 -2.51 4.34
CA THR A 107 -2.88 -1.35 3.59
C THR A 107 -2.41 -0.27 4.56
N ALA A 108 -1.41 0.50 4.16
CA ALA A 108 -0.91 1.64 4.93
C ALA A 108 -0.52 2.78 3.99
N THR A 109 -0.69 4.00 4.46
CA THR A 109 -0.16 5.19 3.80
C THR A 109 1.22 5.52 4.35
N GLY A 110 2.10 6.04 3.51
CA GLY A 110 3.45 6.43 3.88
C GLY A 110 3.83 7.84 3.42
N GLY A 111 5.07 8.24 3.68
CA GLY A 111 5.66 9.46 3.16
C GLY A 111 5.70 9.47 1.63
N PHE A 112 5.98 10.65 1.04
CA PHE A 112 6.04 10.86 -0.42
C PHE A 112 4.77 10.41 -1.18
N ASN A 113 3.60 10.60 -0.58
CA ASN A 113 2.32 10.18 -1.15
C ASN A 113 2.32 8.70 -1.57
N SER A 114 2.84 7.82 -0.71
CA SER A 114 2.89 6.40 -1.00
C SER A 114 1.74 5.62 -0.37
N ILE A 115 1.36 4.53 -1.04
CA ILE A 115 0.51 3.47 -0.51
C ILE A 115 1.33 2.19 -0.48
N SER A 116 1.22 1.48 0.61
CA SER A 116 1.83 0.17 0.79
C SER A 116 0.76 -0.88 0.98
N VAL A 117 0.87 -1.94 0.24
CA VAL A 117 0.02 -3.13 0.34
C VAL A 117 0.85 -4.25 0.94
N ALA A 118 0.45 -4.74 2.11
CA ALA A 118 1.08 -5.87 2.78
C ALA A 118 0.43 -7.17 2.33
N THR A 119 1.25 -8.16 2.02
CA THR A 119 0.85 -9.52 1.67
C THR A 119 1.59 -10.51 2.56
N SER A 120 1.18 -11.76 2.56
CA SER A 120 1.89 -12.84 3.27
C SER A 120 3.35 -13.01 2.82
N SER A 121 3.68 -12.64 1.58
CA SER A 121 5.01 -12.74 0.98
C SER A 121 5.84 -11.46 1.07
N GLY A 122 5.30 -10.37 1.62
CA GLY A 122 6.02 -9.12 1.79
C GLY A 122 5.18 -7.86 1.58
N LYS A 123 5.87 -6.72 1.46
CA LYS A 123 5.25 -5.41 1.29
C LYS A 123 5.56 -4.86 -0.09
N ILE A 124 4.54 -4.34 -0.76
CA ILE A 124 4.65 -3.65 -2.04
C ILE A 124 4.23 -2.21 -1.86
N SER A 125 5.04 -1.27 -2.33
CA SER A 125 4.78 0.16 -2.17
C SER A 125 4.67 0.84 -3.53
N PHE A 126 3.64 1.65 -3.69
CA PHE A 126 3.39 2.53 -4.83
C PHE A 126 3.62 3.96 -4.35
N TRP A 127 4.51 4.70 -5.00
CA TRP A 127 4.96 6.01 -4.56
C TRP A 127 4.42 7.11 -5.46
N LEU A 128 4.32 8.32 -4.91
CA LEU A 128 3.95 9.54 -5.64
C LEU A 128 2.56 9.50 -6.29
N LEU A 129 1.59 8.90 -5.60
CA LEU A 129 0.18 8.93 -6.02
C LEU A 129 -0.47 10.26 -5.63
N ASN A 130 -1.01 10.99 -6.60
CA ASN A 130 -1.76 12.21 -6.35
C ASN A 130 -3.10 11.94 -5.66
N ASN A 131 -3.77 10.85 -6.02
CA ASN A 131 -5.04 10.42 -5.45
C ASN A 131 -4.87 9.28 -4.42
N ARG A 132 -3.82 9.37 -3.60
CA ARG A 132 -3.48 8.36 -2.59
C ARG A 132 -4.65 8.02 -1.67
N ASN A 133 -5.37 9.04 -1.18
CA ASN A 133 -6.45 8.84 -0.23
C ASN A 133 -7.61 8.07 -0.85
N ASP A 134 -8.01 8.43 -2.07
CA ASP A 134 -9.10 7.74 -2.78
C ASP A 134 -8.77 6.24 -2.97
N VAL A 135 -7.52 5.95 -3.38
CA VAL A 135 -7.05 4.57 -3.56
C VAL A 135 -7.01 3.82 -2.22
N PHE A 136 -6.52 4.47 -1.17
CA PHE A 136 -6.46 3.89 0.16
C PHE A 136 -7.85 3.56 0.70
N ASP A 137 -8.80 4.50 0.58
CA ASP A 137 -10.17 4.34 1.07
C ASP A 137 -10.89 3.20 0.35
N VAL A 138 -10.73 3.10 -0.98
CA VAL A 138 -11.33 2.00 -1.76
C VAL A 138 -10.77 0.66 -1.32
N ILE A 139 -9.44 0.51 -1.21
CA ILE A 139 -8.83 -0.75 -0.80
C ILE A 139 -9.23 -1.11 0.64
N SER A 140 -9.18 -0.15 1.56
CA SER A 140 -9.52 -0.35 2.97
C SER A 140 -10.98 -0.76 3.15
N ASN A 141 -11.91 -0.11 2.45
CA ASN A 141 -13.33 -0.46 2.50
C ASN A 141 -13.60 -1.87 1.99
N LEU A 142 -12.94 -2.27 0.90
CA LEU A 142 -13.05 -3.65 0.37
C LEU A 142 -12.51 -4.69 1.35
N LEU A 143 -11.39 -4.40 2.03
CA LEU A 143 -10.84 -5.29 3.05
C LEU A 143 -11.77 -5.41 4.26
N ILE A 144 -12.37 -4.30 4.74
CA ILE A 144 -13.33 -4.28 5.85
C ILE A 144 -14.59 -5.08 5.49
N GLU A 145 -15.16 -4.83 4.30
CA GLU A 145 -16.35 -5.54 3.82
C GLU A 145 -16.10 -7.05 3.76
N ARG A 146 -14.93 -7.44 3.35
CA ARG A 146 -14.53 -8.82 3.27
C ARG A 146 -14.37 -9.48 4.65
N GLN A 147 -13.66 -8.82 5.57
CA GLN A 147 -13.50 -9.28 6.94
C GLN A 147 -14.85 -9.41 7.66
N SER A 148 -15.81 -8.52 7.38
CA SER A 148 -17.15 -8.60 7.94
C SER A 148 -17.92 -9.81 7.38
N LYS A 149 -17.80 -10.11 6.10
CA LYS A 149 -18.39 -11.30 5.47
C LYS A 149 -17.79 -12.59 6.03
N GLU A 150 -16.48 -12.65 6.22
CA GLU A 150 -15.79 -13.80 6.81
C GLU A 150 -16.22 -14.05 8.24
N LYS A 151 -16.32 -13.00 9.05
CA LYS A 151 -16.84 -13.11 10.45
C LYS A 151 -18.29 -13.59 10.49
N THR A 152 -19.12 -13.13 9.54
CA THR A 152 -20.52 -13.56 9.45
C THR A 152 -20.63 -15.04 9.09
N ILE A 153 -19.82 -15.51 8.14
CA ILE A 153 -19.76 -16.93 7.75
C ILE A 153 -19.25 -17.78 8.91
N THR A 154 -18.18 -17.37 9.59
CA THR A 154 -17.62 -18.08 10.73
C THR A 154 -18.64 -18.16 11.88
N ASN A 155 -19.35 -17.08 12.18
CA ASN A 155 -20.39 -17.09 13.22
C ASN A 155 -21.62 -17.92 12.80
N THR A 156 -21.92 -18.04 11.52
CA THR A 156 -23.01 -18.90 11.04
C THR A 156 -22.58 -20.37 11.02
N THR A 157 -21.32 -20.67 10.73
CA THR A 157 -20.77 -22.05 10.76
C THR A 157 -20.57 -22.54 12.21
N ILE A 158 -20.26 -21.63 13.15
CA ILE A 158 -20.17 -21.99 14.58
C ILE A 158 -21.56 -22.24 15.19
N LYS A 159 -22.65 -21.75 14.56
CA LYS A 159 -24.03 -22.10 14.95
C LYS A 159 -24.49 -23.45 14.39
N GLN A 160 -23.77 -24.08 13.47
CA GLN A 160 -23.99 -25.46 13.07
C GLN A 160 -23.10 -26.39 13.92
N GLU A 161 -23.68 -26.83 15.01
CA GLU A 161 -23.44 -28.12 15.70
C GLU A 161 -21.96 -28.50 15.85
N ILE A 162 -21.32 -27.92 16.87
CA ILE A 162 -20.48 -28.76 17.73
C ILE A 162 -21.46 -29.74 18.37
N PRO A 163 -21.33 -31.07 18.21
CA PRO A 163 -22.12 -31.99 19.03
C PRO A 163 -21.76 -31.67 20.48
N GLN A 164 -22.65 -30.98 21.17
CA GLN A 164 -22.46 -30.72 22.59
C GLN A 164 -22.28 -32.08 23.24
N SER A 165 -21.11 -32.30 23.82
CA SER A 165 -20.87 -33.50 24.58
C SER A 165 -21.97 -33.56 25.64
N ASN A 166 -22.60 -34.73 25.80
CA ASN A 166 -23.63 -34.97 26.84
C ASN A 166 -23.16 -34.45 28.22
N ALA A 167 -21.85 -34.39 28.43
CA ALA A 167 -21.20 -33.82 29.60
C ALA A 167 -21.35 -32.28 29.71
N ASP A 168 -21.24 -31.54 28.61
CA ASP A 168 -21.38 -30.08 28.59
C ASP A 168 -22.86 -29.67 28.78
N GLU A 169 -23.79 -30.43 28.20
CA GLU A 169 -25.21 -30.21 28.44
C GLU A 169 -25.55 -30.49 29.90
N LEU A 170 -25.03 -31.55 30.48
CA LEU A 170 -25.27 -31.90 31.87
C LEU A 170 -24.75 -30.83 32.84
N LYS A 171 -23.63 -30.20 32.50
CA LYS A 171 -23.08 -29.08 33.27
C LYS A 171 -23.99 -27.85 33.23
N LYS A 172 -24.54 -27.51 32.06
CA LYS A 172 -25.51 -26.41 31.92
C LYS A 172 -26.79 -26.66 32.71
N TYR A 173 -27.31 -27.89 32.68
CA TYR A 173 -28.49 -28.25 33.48
C TYR A 173 -28.21 -28.18 34.98
N LYS A 174 -26.99 -28.50 35.41
CA LYS A 174 -26.58 -28.33 36.80
C LYS A 174 -26.55 -26.87 37.23
N GLU A 175 -26.01 -25.99 36.38
CA GLU A 175 -26.02 -24.54 36.65
C GLU A 175 -27.44 -23.98 36.74
N LEU A 176 -28.38 -24.45 35.91
CA LEU A 176 -29.81 -24.09 35.99
C LEU A 176 -30.49 -24.59 37.28
N LEU A 177 -30.09 -25.75 37.76
CA LEU A 177 -30.56 -26.27 39.04
C LEU A 177 -30.01 -25.41 40.19
N ASP A 178 -28.71 -25.07 40.17
CA ASP A 178 -28.06 -24.26 41.20
C ASP A 178 -28.64 -22.84 41.28
N MET A 179 -29.11 -22.31 40.13
CA MET A 179 -29.83 -21.03 40.03
C MET A 179 -31.33 -21.14 40.42
N GLY A 180 -31.83 -22.33 40.68
CA GLY A 180 -33.25 -22.56 41.06
C GLY A 180 -34.25 -22.42 39.91
N VAL A 181 -33.76 -22.45 38.62
CA VAL A 181 -34.59 -22.31 37.42
C VAL A 181 -35.30 -23.62 37.09
N ILE A 182 -34.70 -24.77 37.43
CA ILE A 182 -35.26 -26.10 37.25
C ILE A 182 -35.28 -26.84 38.59
N SER A 183 -36.20 -27.80 38.73
CA SER A 183 -36.29 -28.65 39.92
C SER A 183 -35.29 -29.81 39.88
N GLN A 184 -35.00 -30.40 41.04
CA GLN A 184 -34.14 -31.57 41.12
C GLN A 184 -34.68 -32.74 40.29
N GLU A 185 -35.99 -32.90 40.23
CA GLU A 185 -36.67 -33.98 39.50
C GLU A 185 -36.47 -33.80 37.98
N GLU A 186 -36.55 -32.58 37.48
CA GLU A 186 -36.31 -32.26 36.07
C GLU A 186 -34.83 -32.46 35.67
N PHE A 187 -33.91 -32.11 36.56
CA PHE A 187 -32.48 -32.37 36.33
C PHE A 187 -32.21 -33.88 36.27
N ASP A 188 -32.73 -34.66 37.18
CA ASP A 188 -32.53 -36.12 37.24
C ASP A 188 -33.16 -36.83 36.03
N ALA A 189 -34.30 -36.37 35.55
CA ALA A 189 -34.93 -36.87 34.33
C ALA A 189 -34.04 -36.60 33.09
N LYS A 190 -33.52 -35.39 32.97
CA LYS A 190 -32.60 -35.02 31.88
C LYS A 190 -31.26 -35.75 31.93
N LYS A 191 -30.72 -35.93 33.14
CA LYS A 191 -29.49 -36.71 33.37
C LYS A 191 -29.63 -38.15 32.89
N LYS A 192 -30.74 -38.82 33.21
CA LYS A 192 -31.02 -40.18 32.73
C LYS A 192 -31.12 -40.22 31.20
N GLN A 193 -31.78 -39.24 30.58
CA GLN A 193 -31.92 -39.15 29.13
C GLN A 193 -30.57 -38.96 28.41
N LEU A 194 -29.71 -38.08 28.94
CA LEU A 194 -28.41 -37.77 28.33
C LEU A 194 -27.38 -38.90 28.54
N LEU A 195 -27.48 -39.64 29.61
CA LEU A 195 -26.58 -40.76 29.91
C LEU A 195 -27.11 -42.12 29.47
N ASN A 196 -28.32 -42.17 28.84
CA ASN A 196 -28.99 -43.39 28.43
C ASN A 196 -29.14 -44.44 29.56
N LEU A 197 -29.44 -43.97 30.75
CA LEU A 197 -29.66 -44.80 31.96
C LEU A 197 -31.12 -45.13 32.20
#